data_417cc839ad1f40a3695c5fb49f2e7091
#
_entry.id   417cc839ad1f40a3695c5fb49f2e7091
#
_cell.length_a   1.000
_cell.length_b   1.000
_cell.length_c   1.000
_cell.angle_alpha   90.00
_cell.angle_beta   90.00
_cell.angle_gamma   90.00
#
_symmetry.space_group_name_H-M   'P 1'
#
loop_
_entity.id
_entity.type
_entity.pdbx_description
1 polymer ?
#
loop_
_entity_poly.entity_id
_entity_poly.type
_entity_poly.pdbx_seq_one_letter_code
_entity_poly.pdbx_strand_id
1 'polypeptide(L)'
;MQALVYTDIQTLTYREEKNPKEVLGESIIKVQASGICGSDMHAYHGKDERRNPPLILGHEVSGVSQNGKLKDKIVVLNPLISCDKCKYCKNKREHLCPNRSMVGMSKPFQREGGLAEFIS
;
A
#
# COMPACT_ATOMS: atom_id res chain seq x y z
N MET A 1 3.90 8.35 -12.82
CA MET A 1 2.58 8.57 -12.21
C MET A 1 2.62 9.71 -11.22
N GLN A 2 1.50 10.39 -11.01
CA GLN A 2 1.40 11.37 -9.95
C GLN A 2 1.11 10.69 -8.62
N ALA A 3 1.74 11.18 -7.54
CA ALA A 3 1.57 10.65 -6.21
C ALA A 3 1.66 11.76 -5.15
N LEU A 4 0.97 11.55 -4.03
CA LEU A 4 1.10 12.36 -2.83
C LEU A 4 2.06 11.65 -1.87
N VAL A 5 3.28 12.12 -1.81
CA VAL A 5 4.38 11.48 -1.08
C VAL A 5 4.55 12.14 0.28
N TYR A 6 4.54 11.35 1.34
CA TYR A 6 4.97 11.76 2.68
C TYR A 6 6.49 11.88 2.67
N THR A 7 7.00 13.12 2.60
CA THR A 7 8.43 13.42 2.41
C THR A 7 9.14 13.78 3.69
N ASP A 8 8.41 14.26 4.68
CA ASP A 8 8.90 14.55 6.03
C ASP A 8 7.71 14.68 6.99
N ILE A 9 7.97 14.73 8.30
CA ILE A 9 6.93 14.95 9.32
C ILE A 9 6.13 16.21 8.96
N GLN A 10 4.81 16.08 8.94
CA GLN A 10 3.84 17.09 8.57
C GLN A 10 4.03 17.67 7.14
N THR A 11 4.69 16.89 6.27
CA THR A 11 4.97 17.35 4.91
C THR A 11 4.55 16.28 3.90
N LEU A 12 3.60 16.66 3.04
CA LEU A 12 3.18 15.88 1.87
C LEU A 12 3.54 16.65 0.61
N THR A 13 4.17 15.98 -0.33
CA THR A 13 4.57 16.58 -1.62
C THR A 13 3.85 15.86 -2.75
N TYR A 14 3.06 16.59 -3.52
CA TYR A 14 2.49 16.09 -4.77
C TYR A 14 3.54 16.17 -5.87
N ARG A 15 3.92 15.03 -6.42
CA ARG A 15 4.99 14.96 -7.41
C ARG A 15 4.89 13.73 -8.31
N GLU A 16 5.69 13.72 -9.36
CA GLU A 16 5.86 12.56 -10.22
C GLU A 16 6.74 11.50 -9.55
N GLU A 17 6.26 10.26 -9.57
CA GLU A 17 6.93 9.06 -9.11
C GLU A 17 6.94 7.98 -10.19
N LYS A 18 7.82 6.97 -10.02
CA LYS A 18 7.87 5.83 -10.94
C LYS A 18 6.59 5.00 -10.82
N ASN A 19 6.09 4.52 -11.95
CA ASN A 19 5.00 3.56 -11.93
C ASN A 19 5.40 2.27 -11.19
N PRO A 20 4.47 1.59 -10.51
CA PRO A 20 4.73 0.29 -9.93
C PRO A 20 5.13 -0.70 -11.01
N LYS A 21 6.07 -1.59 -10.68
CA LYS A 21 6.51 -2.64 -11.59
C LYS A 21 5.55 -3.82 -11.51
N GLU A 22 5.32 -4.48 -12.65
CA GLU A 22 4.62 -5.76 -12.66
C GLU A 22 5.44 -6.81 -11.92
N VAL A 23 4.80 -7.45 -10.96
CA VAL A 23 5.35 -8.59 -10.21
C VAL A 23 4.42 -9.79 -10.41
N LEU A 24 5.00 -10.96 -10.65
CA LEU A 24 4.21 -12.18 -10.86
C LEU A 24 3.34 -12.46 -9.63
N GLY A 25 2.04 -12.61 -9.86
CA GLY A 25 1.05 -12.86 -8.79
C GLY A 25 0.46 -11.59 -8.16
N GLU A 26 0.95 -10.41 -8.52
CA GLU A 26 0.39 -9.12 -8.08
C GLU A 26 -0.40 -8.44 -9.20
N SER A 27 -1.32 -7.58 -8.83
CA SER A 27 -2.09 -6.79 -9.79
C SER A 27 -1.77 -5.31 -9.62
N ILE A 28 -1.49 -4.62 -10.73
CA ILE A 28 -1.43 -3.16 -10.74
C ILE A 28 -2.87 -2.64 -10.77
N ILE A 29 -3.20 -1.77 -9.85
CA ILE A 29 -4.51 -1.14 -9.74
C ILE A 29 -4.38 0.33 -10.15
N LYS A 30 -5.17 0.75 -11.15
CA LYS A 30 -5.39 2.17 -11.43
C LYS A 30 -6.36 2.69 -10.37
N VAL A 31 -5.88 3.54 -9.48
CA VAL A 31 -6.64 4.04 -8.33
C VAL A 31 -7.76 4.95 -8.81
N GLN A 32 -8.97 4.72 -8.33
CA GLN A 32 -10.13 5.59 -8.56
C GLN A 32 -10.51 6.36 -7.29
N ALA A 33 -10.30 5.74 -6.12
CA ALA A 33 -10.51 6.40 -4.84
C ALA A 33 -9.55 5.81 -3.79
N SER A 34 -9.04 6.67 -2.95
CA SER A 34 -8.22 6.30 -1.79
C SER A 34 -8.76 7.02 -0.55
N GLY A 35 -9.03 6.27 0.50
CA GLY A 35 -9.42 6.80 1.80
C GLY A 35 -8.19 7.29 2.58
N ILE A 36 -8.44 8.23 3.51
CA ILE A 36 -7.44 8.68 4.49
C ILE A 36 -7.85 8.12 5.84
N CYS A 37 -7.09 7.16 6.34
CA CYS A 37 -7.30 6.56 7.65
C CYS A 37 -6.68 7.41 8.76
N GLY A 38 -7.19 7.26 9.99
CA GLY A 38 -6.56 7.86 11.16
C GLY A 38 -5.09 7.44 11.36
N SER A 39 -4.71 6.24 10.89
CA SER A 39 -3.33 5.78 10.93
C SER A 39 -2.41 6.52 9.94
N ASP A 40 -2.93 7.04 8.83
CA ASP A 40 -2.16 7.90 7.91
C ASP A 40 -1.91 9.27 8.57
N MET A 41 -2.89 9.76 9.34
CA MET A 41 -2.73 10.98 10.14
C MET A 41 -1.69 10.80 11.26
N HIS A 42 -1.63 9.62 11.91
CA HIS A 42 -0.56 9.31 12.86
C HIS A 42 0.82 9.32 12.20
N ALA A 43 0.95 8.73 11.01
CA ALA A 43 2.19 8.77 10.24
C ALA A 43 2.58 10.21 9.88
N TYR A 44 1.63 10.99 9.35
CA TYR A 44 1.83 12.40 9.00
C TYR A 44 2.38 13.22 10.18
N HIS A 45 1.90 12.97 11.39
CA HIS A 45 2.38 13.62 12.61
C HIS A 45 3.65 12.99 13.22
N GLY A 46 4.29 12.04 12.54
CA GLY A 46 5.51 11.36 13.02
C GLY A 46 5.30 10.43 14.21
N LYS A 47 4.06 9.94 14.40
CA LYS A 47 3.67 9.08 15.53
C LYS A 47 3.56 7.59 15.17
N ASP A 48 4.01 7.18 14.00
CA ASP A 48 4.03 5.76 13.57
C ASP A 48 5.43 5.38 13.06
N GLU A 49 6.18 4.66 13.87
CA GLU A 49 7.55 4.20 13.56
C GLU A 49 7.63 3.24 12.37
N ARG A 50 6.50 2.71 11.91
CA ARG A 50 6.42 1.80 10.76
C ARG A 50 6.25 2.54 9.43
N ARG A 51 5.99 3.84 9.47
CA ARG A 51 5.77 4.70 8.31
C ARG A 51 6.77 5.85 8.30
N ASN A 52 8.00 5.55 7.87
CA ASN A 52 9.05 6.55 7.77
C ASN A 52 9.08 7.19 6.38
N PRO A 53 9.25 8.51 6.28
CA PRO A 53 9.42 9.16 4.99
C PRO A 53 10.78 8.80 4.33
N PRO A 54 10.91 8.85 3.00
CA PRO A 54 9.81 9.10 2.06
C PRO A 54 8.94 7.87 1.82
N LEU A 55 7.62 8.06 1.73
CA LEU A 55 6.66 6.96 1.57
C LEU A 55 5.36 7.50 0.94
N ILE A 56 4.75 6.76 0.01
CA ILE A 56 3.38 7.00 -0.38
C ILE A 56 2.47 6.32 0.65
N LEU A 57 1.62 7.10 1.32
CA LEU A 57 0.66 6.60 2.31
C LEU A 57 -0.61 6.09 1.60
N GLY A 58 -1.62 5.68 2.40
CA GLY A 58 -2.92 5.22 1.93
C GLY A 58 -2.98 3.71 1.76
N HIS A 59 -3.99 3.09 2.36
CA HIS A 59 -4.20 1.65 2.36
C HIS A 59 -5.69 1.27 2.20
N GLU A 60 -6.55 2.25 2.01
CA GLU A 60 -7.98 2.11 1.75
C GLU A 60 -8.23 2.50 0.29
N VAL A 61 -8.08 1.55 -0.64
CA VAL A 61 -8.02 1.81 -2.07
C VAL A 61 -9.07 1.01 -2.83
N SER A 62 -9.75 1.68 -3.76
CA SER A 62 -10.52 1.03 -4.82
C SER A 62 -10.06 1.54 -6.19
N GLY A 63 -10.19 0.69 -7.20
CA GLY A 63 -9.77 1.05 -8.54
C GLY A 63 -10.00 -0.07 -9.54
N VAL A 64 -9.37 0.04 -10.70
CA VAL A 64 -9.49 -0.95 -11.79
C VAL A 64 -8.17 -1.67 -11.96
N SER A 65 -8.22 -3.00 -11.86
CA SER A 65 -7.04 -3.84 -12.11
C SER A 65 -6.60 -3.74 -13.56
N GLN A 66 -5.30 -3.50 -13.78
CA GLN A 66 -4.73 -3.30 -15.12
C GLN A 66 -4.16 -4.57 -15.72
N ASN A 67 -3.91 -5.60 -14.90
CA ASN A 67 -3.29 -6.85 -15.33
C ASN A 67 -3.78 -8.05 -14.50
N GLY A 68 -3.24 -9.23 -14.79
CA GLY A 68 -3.53 -10.47 -14.06
C GLY A 68 -4.95 -11.00 -14.26
N LYS A 69 -5.39 -11.87 -13.36
CA LYS A 69 -6.71 -12.55 -13.42
C LYS A 69 -7.90 -11.60 -13.24
N LEU A 70 -7.68 -10.44 -12.64
CA LEU A 70 -8.70 -9.45 -12.35
C LEU A 70 -8.64 -8.26 -13.31
N LYS A 71 -7.91 -8.37 -14.42
CA LYS A 71 -7.81 -7.30 -15.42
C LYS A 71 -9.18 -6.75 -15.77
N ASP A 72 -9.29 -5.42 -15.86
CA ASP A 72 -10.49 -4.64 -16.18
C ASP A 72 -11.64 -4.79 -15.16
N LYS A 73 -11.41 -5.41 -14.01
CA LYS A 73 -12.39 -5.49 -12.92
C LYS A 73 -12.19 -4.35 -11.92
N ILE A 74 -13.32 -3.87 -11.40
CA ILE A 74 -13.29 -2.98 -10.22
C ILE A 74 -12.94 -3.83 -9.02
N VAL A 75 -11.96 -3.38 -8.25
CA VAL A 75 -11.41 -4.10 -7.10
C VAL A 75 -11.26 -3.17 -5.90
N VAL A 76 -11.30 -3.77 -4.71
CA VAL A 76 -10.91 -3.12 -3.45
C VAL A 76 -9.65 -3.82 -2.96
N LEU A 77 -8.68 -3.04 -2.54
CA LEU A 77 -7.42 -3.54 -2.03
C LEU A 77 -7.60 -4.18 -0.65
N ASN A 78 -7.10 -5.41 -0.47
CA ASN A 78 -6.79 -5.91 0.86
C ASN A 78 -5.40 -5.42 1.24
N PRO A 79 -5.27 -4.50 2.22
CA PRO A 79 -3.98 -3.89 2.51
C PRO A 79 -2.99 -4.82 3.21
N LEU A 80 -3.44 -5.97 3.75
CA LEU A 80 -2.60 -6.88 4.50
C LEU A 80 -1.63 -7.63 3.58
N ILE A 81 -0.35 -7.59 3.94
CA ILE A 81 0.71 -8.35 3.28
C ILE A 81 1.23 -9.38 4.27
N SER A 82 1.13 -10.66 3.92
CA SER A 82 1.59 -11.78 4.73
C SER A 82 2.90 -12.37 4.22
N CYS A 83 3.55 -13.20 5.02
CA CYS A 83 4.80 -13.86 4.61
C CYS A 83 4.57 -15.17 3.83
N ASP A 84 3.35 -15.66 3.73
CA ASP A 84 2.84 -16.86 3.05
C ASP A 84 3.50 -18.20 3.43
N LYS A 85 4.50 -18.20 4.31
CA LYS A 85 5.30 -19.38 4.68
C LYS A 85 5.18 -19.81 6.14
N CYS A 86 4.73 -18.96 7.05
CA CYS A 86 4.59 -19.30 8.47
C CYS A 86 3.37 -20.22 8.70
N LYS A 87 3.31 -20.83 9.90
CA LYS A 87 2.21 -21.72 10.28
C LYS A 87 0.82 -21.05 10.17
N TYR A 88 0.73 -19.77 10.41
CA TYR A 88 -0.54 -19.05 10.33
C TYR A 88 -0.97 -18.86 8.87
N CYS A 89 -0.07 -18.44 8.00
CA CYS A 89 -0.36 -18.27 6.56
C CYS A 89 -0.76 -19.61 5.93
N LYS A 90 -0.02 -20.70 6.22
CA LYS A 90 -0.35 -22.04 5.72
C LYS A 90 -1.72 -22.55 6.18
N ASN A 91 -2.22 -22.04 7.30
CA ASN A 91 -3.54 -22.37 7.85
C ASN A 91 -4.62 -21.31 7.53
N LYS A 92 -4.40 -20.44 6.52
CA LYS A 92 -5.33 -19.37 6.09
C LYS A 92 -5.70 -18.41 7.23
N ARG A 93 -4.72 -18.08 8.07
CA ARG A 93 -4.83 -17.15 9.20
C ARG A 93 -3.79 -16.05 9.08
N GLU A 94 -3.70 -15.44 7.91
CA GLU A 94 -2.69 -14.44 7.51
C GLU A 94 -2.69 -13.23 8.46
N HIS A 95 -3.85 -12.87 9.02
CA HIS A 95 -3.99 -11.80 10.01
C HIS A 95 -3.20 -12.05 11.31
N LEU A 96 -2.80 -13.30 11.59
CA LEU A 96 -1.93 -13.68 12.71
C LEU A 96 -0.45 -13.83 12.31
N CYS A 97 -0.11 -13.52 11.06
CA CYS A 97 1.28 -13.62 10.60
C CYS A 97 2.19 -12.70 11.43
N PRO A 98 3.25 -13.24 12.07
CA PRO A 98 4.17 -12.41 12.87
C PRO A 98 4.99 -11.46 12.00
N ASN A 99 5.17 -11.77 10.71
CA ASN A 99 5.91 -10.97 9.74
C ASN A 99 4.97 -10.21 8.79
N ARG A 100 3.75 -9.90 9.23
CA ARG A 100 2.82 -9.15 8.41
C ARG A 100 3.26 -7.69 8.26
N SER A 101 2.99 -7.15 7.09
CA SER A 101 3.08 -5.73 6.79
C SER A 101 1.76 -5.25 6.19
N MET A 102 1.72 -4.02 5.79
CA MET A 102 0.60 -3.41 5.06
C MET A 102 1.13 -2.52 3.94
N VAL A 103 0.30 -2.33 2.96
CA VAL A 103 0.48 -1.28 1.96
C VAL A 103 0.55 0.09 2.66
N GLY A 104 1.36 0.99 2.17
CA GLY A 104 1.60 2.29 2.82
C GLY A 104 2.43 2.21 4.10
N MET A 105 3.31 1.19 4.22
CA MET A 105 4.28 1.05 5.31
C MET A 105 5.71 0.95 4.81
N SER A 106 6.65 1.42 5.61
CA SER A 106 8.09 1.29 5.36
C SER A 106 8.73 0.12 6.12
N LYS A 107 8.12 -0.34 7.20
CA LYS A 107 8.61 -1.49 8.00
C LYS A 107 7.53 -2.57 8.14
N PRO A 108 7.92 -3.85 8.20
CA PRO A 108 9.27 -4.43 8.16
C PRO A 108 9.93 -4.35 6.77
N PHE A 109 9.20 -4.04 5.72
CA PHE A 109 9.71 -3.77 4.38
C PHE A 109 8.82 -2.70 3.73
N GLN A 110 9.40 -1.87 2.87
CA GLN A 110 8.69 -0.78 2.24
C GLN A 110 7.72 -1.30 1.17
N ARG A 111 6.46 -0.85 1.27
CA ARG A 111 5.43 -0.99 0.25
C ARG A 111 4.73 0.35 0.12
N GLU A 112 4.74 0.89 -1.07
CA GLU A 112 4.07 2.15 -1.37
C GLU A 112 2.55 2.00 -1.24
N GLY A 113 1.90 3.08 -0.85
CA GLY A 113 0.45 3.14 -0.65
C GLY A 113 -0.32 3.67 -1.84
N GLY A 114 -1.60 3.88 -1.64
CA GLY A 114 -2.55 4.23 -2.67
C GLY A 114 -2.90 5.71 -2.82
N LEU A 115 -2.18 6.61 -2.15
CA LEU A 115 -2.28 8.05 -2.46
C LEU A 115 -1.49 8.38 -3.73
N ALA A 116 -1.75 7.63 -4.81
CA ALA A 116 -1.11 7.71 -6.11
C ALA A 116 -2.07 7.26 -7.21
N GLU A 117 -1.73 7.52 -8.47
CA GLU A 117 -2.55 7.06 -9.62
C GLU A 117 -2.57 5.54 -9.79
N PHE A 118 -1.48 4.87 -9.38
CA PHE A 118 -1.34 3.41 -9.49
C PHE A 118 -0.71 2.82 -8.23
N ILE A 119 -1.10 1.58 -7.91
CA ILE A 119 -0.56 0.78 -6.81
C ILE A 119 -0.46 -0.70 -7.23
N SER A 120 0.50 -1.44 -6.66
CA SER A 120 0.65 -2.90 -6.82
C SER A 120 0.63 -3.60 -5.47
#